data_5cb4c01f5d8dd4d53e754b791f3edc69
#
_entry.id   5cb4c01f5d8dd4d53e754b791f3edc69
#
_cell.length_a   1.000
_cell.length_b   1.000
_cell.length_c   1.000
_cell.angle_alpha   90.00
_cell.angle_beta   90.00
_cell.angle_gamma   90.00
#
_symmetry.space_group_name_H-M   'P 1'
#
loop_
_entity.id
_entity.type
_entity.pdbx_description
1 polymer ?
#
loop_
_entity_poly.entity_id
_entity_poly.type
_entity_poly.pdbx_seq_one_letter_code
_entity_poly.pdbx_strand_id
1 'polypeptide(L)'
;MTAMLKKRLPVGIENFEKIRRDGFYYVDKTDLIKELLENWGEVNLFTRPRRFGKTLNMSMFQCFFEIGCDKSLFDGLRIAEESMLCETYMGKFPVISISLKGIDAADYETARNLMVKVVNEEARRFQFLTESSRLTDTDKMLFGQLLQKEMDDETLFCSLRELTELLRKHYEKQVIVLIDEYDVPLAKANELGYYDEMVRLIRGIFGSALKTNHNLYFAMLTGCLRVAKESIFTGVNNFNTFTITDVDFDEYFGFTDAEVKEMLEEYQLGSSYEDVREWYDGYRFGNVDVYCPLDVICYVNKRRTDPVLQPQNYWLNTSGNEVVRHFIEALGDGVTKTEMERLIGGEIVQKEIHEEMTYHDLYADMGNVWSVLFMTGYLTQRGRADGNLYNLVIPNREIRNIFTEQIMKMFQEQAEQDGETLGRFCDALEQGNAEEVERCFTGYMRKTVSIRDTFVRKATKENFYHGMLIGLLGFKEGWTVMSNREAGDGFSDIQILIDDAETGIVIEVKYAQNGDLEAECQKALTQMRALHYEDGMRNAGMQKVFKYGIACWKKTCKVVVESESLV
;
A
#
# COMPACT_ATOMS: atom_id res chain seq x y z
N MET A 1 -24.24 3.22 35.78
CA MET A 1 -23.96 3.59 34.38
C MET A 1 -23.55 2.32 33.66
N THR A 2 -24.41 1.78 32.83
CA THR A 2 -24.11 0.61 31.97
C THR A 2 -23.02 1.04 31.00
N ALA A 3 -21.84 0.41 31.06
CA ALA A 3 -20.81 0.67 30.08
C ALA A 3 -21.40 0.36 28.71
N MET A 4 -21.62 1.39 27.87
CA MET A 4 -21.99 1.16 26.46
C MET A 4 -20.88 0.29 25.87
N LEU A 5 -21.25 -0.87 25.37
CA LEU A 5 -20.34 -1.73 24.62
C LEU A 5 -19.80 -0.92 23.42
N LYS A 6 -18.51 -0.62 23.42
CA LYS A 6 -17.87 0.08 22.31
C LYS A 6 -18.11 -0.67 21.01
N LYS A 7 -18.41 0.04 19.93
CA LYS A 7 -18.62 -0.55 18.60
C LYS A 7 -17.38 -1.36 18.20
N ARG A 8 -17.59 -2.44 17.45
CA ARG A 8 -16.49 -3.21 16.86
C ARG A 8 -15.92 -2.45 15.66
N LEU A 9 -14.61 -2.54 15.45
CA LEU A 9 -13.96 -1.96 14.29
C LEU A 9 -14.08 -2.88 13.06
N PRO A 10 -14.34 -2.35 11.86
CA PRO A 10 -14.63 -3.15 10.66
C PRO A 10 -13.34 -3.59 9.95
N VAL A 11 -12.47 -4.35 10.62
CA VAL A 11 -11.22 -4.84 10.02
C VAL A 11 -11.54 -5.77 8.85
N GLY A 12 -11.12 -5.37 7.62
CA GLY A 12 -11.34 -6.16 6.41
C GLY A 12 -12.79 -6.24 5.93
N ILE A 13 -13.69 -5.38 6.42
CA ILE A 13 -15.10 -5.32 5.99
C ILE A 13 -15.26 -4.17 5.02
N GLU A 14 -15.59 -4.49 3.77
CA GLU A 14 -15.75 -3.54 2.65
C GLU A 14 -17.23 -3.35 2.24
N ASN A 15 -18.17 -3.94 2.98
CA ASN A 15 -19.61 -3.88 2.70
C ASN A 15 -20.30 -2.92 3.67
N PHE A 16 -20.88 -1.83 3.13
CA PHE A 16 -21.53 -0.78 3.91
C PHE A 16 -22.75 -1.29 4.69
N GLU A 17 -23.62 -2.08 4.04
CA GLU A 17 -24.80 -2.65 4.68
C GLU A 17 -24.42 -3.48 5.91
N LYS A 18 -23.40 -4.34 5.79
CA LYS A 18 -22.91 -5.15 6.90
C LYS A 18 -22.36 -4.29 8.04
N ILE A 19 -21.58 -3.24 7.72
CA ILE A 19 -21.05 -2.32 8.74
C ILE A 19 -22.20 -1.70 9.53
N ARG A 20 -23.25 -1.22 8.84
CA ARG A 20 -24.38 -0.54 9.47
C ARG A 20 -25.28 -1.49 10.25
N ARG A 21 -25.66 -2.63 9.68
CA ARG A 21 -26.55 -3.61 10.32
C ARG A 21 -25.94 -4.29 11.53
N ASP A 22 -24.66 -4.63 11.45
CA ASP A 22 -23.96 -5.32 12.54
C ASP A 22 -23.42 -4.34 13.60
N GLY A 23 -23.65 -3.04 13.45
CA GLY A 23 -23.29 -1.99 14.41
C GLY A 23 -21.79 -1.79 14.57
N PHE A 24 -21.00 -1.93 13.50
CA PHE A 24 -19.58 -1.57 13.50
C PHE A 24 -19.40 -0.05 13.57
N TYR A 25 -18.21 0.36 13.98
CA TYR A 25 -17.79 1.75 13.88
C TYR A 25 -17.70 2.16 12.40
N TYR A 26 -18.29 3.28 12.06
CA TYR A 26 -18.26 3.82 10.71
C TYR A 26 -17.86 5.29 10.74
N VAL A 27 -16.80 5.64 10.02
CA VAL A 27 -16.45 7.04 9.76
C VAL A 27 -17.35 7.53 8.64
N ASP A 28 -18.17 8.53 8.94
CA ASP A 28 -19.22 8.98 8.03
C ASP A 28 -18.62 9.74 6.83
N LYS A 29 -18.70 9.10 5.66
CA LYS A 29 -18.30 9.64 4.36
C LYS A 29 -19.50 9.87 3.43
N THR A 30 -20.71 9.92 3.97
CA THR A 30 -21.93 10.01 3.15
C THR A 30 -22.12 11.36 2.46
N ASP A 31 -21.39 12.42 2.88
CA ASP A 31 -21.35 13.68 2.13
C ASP A 31 -20.75 13.52 0.72
N LEU A 32 -19.98 12.45 0.46
CA LEU A 32 -19.56 12.06 -0.89
C LEU A 32 -20.74 11.90 -1.84
N ILE A 33 -21.89 11.39 -1.35
CA ILE A 33 -23.12 11.25 -2.15
C ILE A 33 -23.63 12.62 -2.58
N LYS A 34 -23.65 13.58 -1.64
CA LYS A 34 -24.10 14.96 -1.91
C LYS A 34 -23.19 15.62 -2.95
N GLU A 35 -21.89 15.60 -2.70
CA GLU A 35 -20.93 16.23 -3.61
C GLU A 35 -20.96 15.60 -5.00
N LEU A 36 -21.11 14.26 -5.08
CA LEU A 36 -21.29 13.59 -6.37
C LEU A 36 -22.55 14.09 -7.08
N LEU A 37 -23.70 14.16 -6.38
CA LEU A 37 -24.97 14.59 -6.98
C LEU A 37 -24.96 16.05 -7.44
N GLU A 38 -24.12 16.88 -6.85
CA GLU A 38 -23.93 18.28 -7.26
C GLU A 38 -22.98 18.43 -8.46
N ASN A 39 -22.00 17.50 -8.63
CA ASN A 39 -20.89 17.67 -9.58
C ASN A 39 -20.69 16.48 -10.55
N TRP A 40 -21.67 15.55 -10.67
CA TRP A 40 -21.48 14.37 -11.50
C TRP A 40 -21.42 14.64 -13.00
N GLY A 41 -20.58 13.86 -13.69
CA GLY A 41 -20.64 13.67 -15.13
C GLY A 41 -21.32 12.34 -15.47
N GLU A 42 -21.56 12.10 -16.76
CA GLU A 42 -22.18 10.85 -17.21
C GLU A 42 -21.33 9.63 -16.83
N VAL A 43 -19.98 9.76 -16.84
CA VAL A 43 -19.05 8.74 -16.36
C VAL A 43 -18.02 9.37 -15.43
N ASN A 44 -17.91 8.85 -14.21
CA ASN A 44 -17.04 9.37 -13.15
C ASN A 44 -16.04 8.31 -12.74
N LEU A 45 -14.75 8.60 -12.89
CA LEU A 45 -13.67 7.71 -12.46
C LEU A 45 -12.95 8.30 -11.24
N PHE A 46 -12.88 7.53 -10.18
CA PHE A 46 -12.09 7.85 -8.99
C PHE A 46 -10.85 6.97 -8.93
N THR A 47 -9.68 7.58 -9.06
CA THR A 47 -8.41 6.88 -8.85
C THR A 47 -7.82 7.25 -7.51
N ARG A 48 -7.68 6.25 -6.65
CA ARG A 48 -7.11 6.37 -5.30
C ARG A 48 -6.21 5.17 -5.00
N PRO A 49 -5.20 5.30 -4.18
CA PRO A 49 -4.38 4.17 -3.76
C PRO A 49 -5.21 3.03 -3.16
N ARG A 50 -4.62 1.85 -3.07
CA ARG A 50 -5.28 0.72 -2.40
C ARG A 50 -5.57 1.06 -0.95
N ARG A 51 -6.68 0.52 -0.39
CA ARG A 51 -7.09 0.63 1.03
C ARG A 51 -7.60 1.99 1.49
N PHE A 52 -7.87 2.90 0.57
CA PHE A 52 -8.48 4.20 0.84
C PHE A 52 -10.00 4.20 0.74
N GLY A 53 -10.67 3.06 0.95
CA GLY A 53 -12.13 2.98 1.09
C GLY A 53 -12.92 2.95 -0.23
N LYS A 54 -12.30 2.76 -1.40
CA LYS A 54 -12.99 2.73 -2.71
C LYS A 54 -14.18 1.76 -2.72
N THR A 55 -13.94 0.49 -2.44
CA THR A 55 -14.97 -0.56 -2.44
C THR A 55 -16.10 -0.28 -1.43
N LEU A 56 -15.75 0.23 -0.24
CA LEU A 56 -16.74 0.59 0.78
C LEU A 56 -17.65 1.73 0.29
N ASN A 57 -17.09 2.76 -0.34
CA ASN A 57 -17.85 3.87 -0.93
C ASN A 57 -18.74 3.37 -2.08
N MET A 58 -18.25 2.44 -2.93
CA MET A 58 -19.09 1.83 -3.98
C MET A 58 -20.27 1.05 -3.37
N SER A 59 -20.05 0.29 -2.30
CA SER A 59 -21.11 -0.40 -1.56
C SER A 59 -22.11 0.59 -0.94
N MET A 60 -21.65 1.73 -0.43
CA MET A 60 -22.48 2.80 0.11
C MET A 60 -23.37 3.41 -0.98
N PHE A 61 -22.81 3.71 -2.17
CA PHE A 61 -23.60 4.22 -3.30
C PHE A 61 -24.66 3.23 -3.75
N GLN A 62 -24.32 1.94 -3.85
CA GLN A 62 -25.30 0.91 -4.17
C GLN A 62 -26.45 0.93 -3.16
N CYS A 63 -26.15 0.89 -1.86
CA CYS A 63 -27.16 0.93 -0.80
C CYS A 63 -28.01 2.20 -0.81
N PHE A 64 -27.47 3.33 -1.30
CA PHE A 64 -28.22 4.59 -1.35
C PHE A 64 -29.15 4.66 -2.55
N PHE A 65 -28.68 4.33 -3.75
CA PHE A 65 -29.43 4.56 -4.99
C PHE A 65 -30.42 3.43 -5.35
N GLU A 66 -30.11 2.18 -4.96
CA GLU A 66 -30.82 1.00 -5.44
C GLU A 66 -32.27 0.95 -5.00
N ILE A 67 -33.19 0.68 -5.95
CA ILE A 67 -34.62 0.47 -5.68
C ILE A 67 -34.79 -0.69 -4.68
N GLY A 68 -35.55 -0.42 -3.61
CA GLY A 68 -35.76 -1.39 -2.53
C GLY A 68 -34.68 -1.32 -1.43
N CYS A 69 -33.80 -0.31 -1.47
CA CYS A 69 -32.78 -0.11 -0.42
C CYS A 69 -33.41 0.03 0.98
N ASP A 70 -32.66 -0.43 1.98
CA ASP A 70 -33.00 -0.23 3.39
C ASP A 70 -32.53 1.18 3.82
N LYS A 71 -33.45 2.13 3.84
CA LYS A 71 -33.16 3.54 4.17
C LYS A 71 -32.61 3.70 5.59
N SER A 72 -32.92 2.78 6.51
CA SER A 72 -32.46 2.84 7.89
C SER A 72 -30.93 2.68 8.03
N LEU A 73 -30.26 2.18 6.98
CA LEU A 73 -28.80 2.12 6.94
C LEU A 73 -28.15 3.50 7.03
N PHE A 74 -28.87 4.54 6.65
CA PHE A 74 -28.39 5.93 6.64
C PHE A 74 -28.83 6.73 7.86
N ASP A 75 -29.61 6.15 8.78
CA ASP A 75 -30.07 6.84 9.99
C ASP A 75 -28.89 7.36 10.82
N GLY A 76 -28.94 8.66 11.13
CA GLY A 76 -27.90 9.33 11.92
C GLY A 76 -26.60 9.62 11.15
N LEU A 77 -26.57 9.45 9.83
CA LEU A 77 -25.49 9.87 8.95
C LEU A 77 -25.83 11.22 8.30
N ARG A 78 -24.80 11.97 7.90
CA ARG A 78 -24.92 13.34 7.37
C ARG A 78 -25.85 13.44 6.18
N ILE A 79 -25.80 12.48 5.25
CA ILE A 79 -26.70 12.47 4.08
C ILE A 79 -28.17 12.40 4.46
N ALA A 80 -28.54 11.81 5.61
CA ALA A 80 -29.92 11.75 6.07
C ALA A 80 -30.47 13.14 6.45
N GLU A 81 -29.61 14.11 6.72
CA GLU A 81 -30.01 15.51 6.97
C GLU A 81 -30.41 16.24 5.66
N GLU A 82 -29.95 15.74 4.50
CA GLU A 82 -30.23 16.27 3.17
C GLU A 82 -31.57 15.71 2.62
N SER A 83 -32.69 16.12 3.24
CA SER A 83 -34.01 15.58 2.98
C SER A 83 -34.40 15.61 1.49
N MET A 84 -34.12 16.72 0.77
CA MET A 84 -34.42 16.85 -0.66
C MET A 84 -33.67 15.83 -1.52
N LEU A 85 -32.39 15.60 -1.22
CA LEU A 85 -31.57 14.62 -1.94
C LEU A 85 -32.06 13.20 -1.65
N CYS A 86 -32.37 12.90 -0.39
CA CYS A 86 -32.92 11.59 0.01
C CYS A 86 -34.27 11.32 -0.66
N GLU A 87 -35.19 12.28 -0.70
CA GLU A 87 -36.48 12.13 -1.36
C GLU A 87 -36.35 11.93 -2.88
N THR A 88 -35.40 12.60 -3.50
CA THR A 88 -35.22 12.58 -4.96
C THR A 88 -34.45 11.33 -5.42
N TYR A 89 -33.45 10.89 -4.68
CA TYR A 89 -32.45 9.92 -5.17
C TYR A 89 -32.42 8.60 -4.39
N MET A 90 -32.69 8.60 -3.07
CA MET A 90 -32.54 7.42 -2.25
C MET A 90 -33.56 6.33 -2.60
N GLY A 91 -33.06 5.19 -3.09
CA GLY A 91 -33.89 4.04 -3.49
C GLY A 91 -34.69 4.28 -4.77
N LYS A 92 -34.21 5.09 -5.70
CA LYS A 92 -34.99 5.52 -6.90
C LYS A 92 -34.47 4.93 -8.20
N PHE A 93 -33.31 4.28 -8.23
CA PHE A 93 -32.68 3.82 -9.47
C PHE A 93 -32.44 2.31 -9.45
N PRO A 94 -32.59 1.62 -10.59
CA PRO A 94 -31.95 0.32 -10.75
C PRO A 94 -30.42 0.52 -10.78
N VAL A 95 -29.68 -0.33 -10.05
CA VAL A 95 -28.23 -0.22 -9.92
C VAL A 95 -27.59 -1.52 -10.37
N ILE A 96 -26.71 -1.46 -11.36
CA ILE A 96 -25.78 -2.53 -11.74
C ILE A 96 -24.48 -2.28 -10.97
N SER A 97 -24.00 -3.28 -10.22
CA SER A 97 -22.79 -3.14 -9.41
C SER A 97 -21.88 -4.35 -9.59
N ILE A 98 -20.75 -4.15 -10.26
CA ILE A 98 -19.76 -5.20 -10.51
C ILE A 98 -18.41 -4.82 -9.91
N SER A 99 -17.65 -5.83 -9.44
CA SER A 99 -16.27 -5.67 -9.02
C SER A 99 -15.36 -6.56 -9.85
N LEU A 100 -14.33 -5.99 -10.43
CA LEU A 100 -13.33 -6.71 -11.21
C LEU A 100 -12.14 -7.18 -10.36
N LYS A 101 -12.19 -6.97 -9.05
CA LYS A 101 -11.17 -7.37 -8.06
C LYS A 101 -10.78 -8.86 -8.16
N GLY A 102 -11.74 -9.70 -8.46
CA GLY A 102 -11.55 -11.16 -8.53
C GLY A 102 -11.01 -11.67 -9.86
N ILE A 103 -10.75 -10.81 -10.86
CA ILE A 103 -10.23 -11.22 -12.16
C ILE A 103 -8.69 -11.20 -12.10
N ASP A 104 -8.14 -12.20 -11.41
CA ASP A 104 -6.72 -12.46 -11.24
C ASP A 104 -6.46 -13.88 -11.79
N ALA A 105 -5.98 -13.99 -13.03
CA ALA A 105 -5.88 -15.23 -13.76
C ALA A 105 -4.54 -15.36 -14.49
N ALA A 106 -4.05 -16.59 -14.62
CA ALA A 106 -2.77 -16.90 -15.24
C ALA A 106 -2.75 -16.69 -16.76
N ASP A 107 -3.92 -16.69 -17.41
CA ASP A 107 -4.07 -16.57 -18.86
C ASP A 107 -5.38 -15.86 -19.23
N TYR A 108 -5.47 -15.45 -20.50
CA TYR A 108 -6.61 -14.70 -21.03
C TYR A 108 -7.92 -15.49 -20.97
N GLU A 109 -7.91 -16.79 -21.30
CA GLU A 109 -9.12 -17.60 -21.33
C GLU A 109 -9.76 -17.69 -19.93
N THR A 110 -8.94 -17.95 -18.93
CA THR A 110 -9.37 -17.97 -17.53
C THR A 110 -9.90 -16.60 -17.09
N ALA A 111 -9.19 -15.50 -17.43
CA ALA A 111 -9.63 -14.15 -17.11
C ALA A 111 -10.96 -13.79 -17.78
N ARG A 112 -11.15 -14.17 -19.04
CA ARG A 112 -12.40 -13.99 -19.77
C ARG A 112 -13.56 -14.75 -19.12
N ASN A 113 -13.32 -16.00 -18.73
CA ASN A 113 -14.33 -16.80 -18.04
C ASN A 113 -14.72 -16.21 -16.67
N LEU A 114 -13.77 -15.64 -15.94
CA LEU A 114 -14.06 -14.89 -14.72
C LEU A 114 -14.90 -13.62 -15.01
N MET A 115 -14.66 -12.93 -16.12
CA MET A 115 -15.47 -11.78 -16.53
C MET A 115 -16.93 -12.22 -16.86
N VAL A 116 -17.10 -13.31 -17.60
CA VAL A 116 -18.44 -13.92 -17.84
C VAL A 116 -19.13 -14.23 -16.52
N LYS A 117 -18.41 -14.81 -15.57
CA LYS A 117 -18.96 -15.10 -14.23
C LYS A 117 -19.43 -13.84 -13.50
N VAL A 118 -18.63 -12.77 -13.51
CA VAL A 118 -19.00 -11.48 -12.88
C VAL A 118 -20.29 -10.93 -13.49
N VAL A 119 -20.41 -10.90 -14.82
CA VAL A 119 -21.62 -10.46 -15.52
C VAL A 119 -22.83 -11.33 -15.18
N ASN A 120 -22.62 -12.66 -15.19
CA ASN A 120 -23.68 -13.62 -14.89
C ASN A 120 -24.19 -13.49 -13.44
N GLU A 121 -23.30 -13.34 -12.46
CA GLU A 121 -23.66 -13.16 -11.05
C GLU A 121 -24.48 -11.88 -10.87
N GLU A 122 -24.10 -10.80 -11.54
CA GLU A 122 -24.86 -9.55 -11.49
C GLU A 122 -26.23 -9.69 -12.18
N ALA A 123 -26.29 -10.32 -13.36
CA ALA A 123 -27.54 -10.57 -14.05
C ALA A 123 -28.54 -11.40 -13.20
N ARG A 124 -28.04 -12.38 -12.43
CA ARG A 124 -28.87 -13.20 -11.54
C ARG A 124 -29.58 -12.40 -10.45
N ARG A 125 -29.04 -11.28 -10.01
CA ARG A 125 -29.74 -10.39 -9.06
C ARG A 125 -31.08 -9.89 -9.63
N PHE A 126 -31.19 -9.81 -10.94
CA PHE A 126 -32.35 -9.34 -11.68
C PHE A 126 -33.16 -10.48 -12.32
N GLN A 127 -33.09 -11.69 -11.78
CA GLN A 127 -33.79 -12.86 -12.34
C GLN A 127 -35.29 -12.67 -12.52
N PHE A 128 -35.93 -11.76 -11.76
CA PHE A 128 -37.34 -11.38 -11.91
C PHE A 128 -37.67 -10.81 -13.32
N LEU A 129 -36.66 -10.36 -14.08
CA LEU A 129 -36.85 -9.89 -15.45
C LEU A 129 -37.41 -10.98 -16.39
N THR A 130 -37.14 -12.26 -16.10
CA THR A 130 -37.71 -13.39 -16.87
C THR A 130 -39.25 -13.42 -16.83
N GLU A 131 -39.86 -12.90 -15.77
CA GLU A 131 -41.31 -12.87 -15.55
C GLU A 131 -41.91 -11.48 -15.74
N SER A 132 -41.10 -10.49 -16.13
CA SER A 132 -41.54 -9.13 -16.31
C SER A 132 -42.59 -9.02 -17.40
N SER A 133 -43.74 -8.43 -17.10
CA SER A 133 -44.79 -8.12 -18.06
C SER A 133 -44.47 -6.91 -18.96
N ARG A 134 -43.44 -6.16 -18.65
CA ARG A 134 -42.98 -5.00 -19.44
C ARG A 134 -41.94 -5.35 -20.49
N LEU A 135 -41.41 -6.58 -20.44
CA LEU A 135 -40.42 -7.09 -21.39
C LEU A 135 -41.12 -7.95 -22.45
N THR A 136 -40.66 -7.81 -23.69
CA THR A 136 -41.08 -8.66 -24.80
C THR A 136 -40.41 -10.05 -24.68
N ASP A 137 -40.91 -11.03 -25.43
CA ASP A 137 -40.28 -12.37 -25.46
C ASP A 137 -38.85 -12.30 -25.98
N THR A 138 -38.53 -11.40 -26.92
CA THR A 138 -37.18 -11.16 -27.41
C THR A 138 -36.28 -10.60 -26.29
N ASP A 139 -36.76 -9.64 -25.50
CA ASP A 139 -36.02 -9.09 -24.35
C ASP A 139 -35.69 -10.19 -23.32
N LYS A 140 -36.66 -11.08 -23.05
CA LYS A 140 -36.46 -12.21 -22.13
C LYS A 140 -35.48 -13.24 -22.70
N MET A 141 -35.45 -13.45 -24.01
CA MET A 141 -34.44 -14.31 -24.65
C MET A 141 -33.03 -13.69 -24.51
N LEU A 142 -32.86 -12.40 -24.76
CA LEU A 142 -31.61 -11.68 -24.56
C LEU A 142 -31.16 -11.77 -23.10
N PHE A 143 -32.05 -11.54 -22.15
CA PHE A 143 -31.74 -11.70 -20.74
C PHE A 143 -31.29 -13.15 -20.40
N GLY A 144 -31.95 -14.14 -21.03
CA GLY A 144 -31.57 -15.54 -20.89
C GLY A 144 -30.12 -15.85 -21.30
N GLN A 145 -29.57 -15.12 -22.29
CA GLN A 145 -28.17 -15.25 -22.70
C GLN A 145 -27.20 -14.75 -21.60
N LEU A 146 -27.55 -13.69 -20.89
CA LEU A 146 -26.74 -13.16 -19.77
C LEU A 146 -26.70 -14.11 -18.56
N LEU A 147 -27.68 -15.03 -18.47
CA LEU A 147 -27.74 -16.05 -17.41
C LEU A 147 -26.94 -17.32 -17.75
N GLN A 148 -26.41 -17.45 -18.97
CA GLN A 148 -25.60 -18.59 -19.36
C GLN A 148 -24.21 -18.55 -18.71
N LYS A 149 -23.65 -19.73 -18.45
CA LYS A 149 -22.28 -19.85 -17.93
C LYS A 149 -21.20 -19.59 -19.00
N GLU A 150 -21.59 -19.73 -20.26
CA GLU A 150 -20.75 -19.47 -21.42
C GLU A 150 -21.40 -18.37 -22.25
N MET A 151 -20.62 -17.37 -22.63
CA MET A 151 -21.05 -16.28 -23.50
C MET A 151 -20.04 -16.15 -24.65
N ASP A 152 -20.53 -15.91 -25.86
CA ASP A 152 -19.65 -15.47 -26.94
C ASP A 152 -19.18 -14.02 -26.71
N ASP A 153 -18.23 -13.55 -27.50
CA ASP A 153 -17.66 -12.22 -27.33
C ASP A 153 -18.66 -11.11 -27.60
N GLU A 154 -19.59 -11.31 -28.55
CA GLU A 154 -20.63 -10.33 -28.88
C GLU A 154 -21.58 -10.13 -27.68
N THR A 155 -22.09 -11.22 -27.13
CA THR A 155 -22.94 -11.20 -25.93
C THR A 155 -22.22 -10.56 -24.74
N LEU A 156 -20.95 -10.94 -24.52
CA LEU A 156 -20.17 -10.40 -23.40
C LEU A 156 -19.89 -8.90 -23.56
N PHE A 157 -19.54 -8.43 -24.76
CA PHE A 157 -19.30 -7.00 -25.02
C PHE A 157 -20.56 -6.16 -24.86
N CYS A 158 -21.73 -6.69 -25.22
CA CYS A 158 -23.01 -5.98 -25.11
C CYS A 158 -23.68 -6.15 -23.74
N SER A 159 -23.21 -7.06 -22.90
CA SER A 159 -23.86 -7.54 -21.69
C SER A 159 -24.37 -6.44 -20.75
N LEU A 160 -23.50 -5.51 -20.36
CA LEU A 160 -23.88 -4.42 -19.45
C LEU A 160 -24.86 -3.43 -20.11
N ARG A 161 -24.68 -3.15 -21.41
CA ARG A 161 -25.62 -2.29 -22.14
C ARG A 161 -27.01 -2.91 -22.22
N GLU A 162 -27.10 -4.18 -22.59
CA GLU A 162 -28.37 -4.91 -22.67
C GLU A 162 -29.03 -4.96 -21.29
N LEU A 163 -28.25 -5.22 -20.22
CA LEU A 163 -28.80 -5.21 -18.87
C LEU A 163 -29.35 -3.84 -18.48
N THR A 164 -28.68 -2.72 -18.86
CA THR A 164 -29.22 -1.37 -18.63
C THR A 164 -30.51 -1.13 -19.40
N GLU A 165 -30.64 -1.62 -20.63
CA GLU A 165 -31.84 -1.49 -21.43
C GLU A 165 -33.02 -2.26 -20.82
N LEU A 166 -32.80 -3.50 -20.42
CA LEU A 166 -33.82 -4.37 -19.82
C LEU A 166 -34.32 -3.81 -18.49
N LEU A 167 -33.41 -3.33 -17.64
CA LEU A 167 -33.76 -2.69 -16.37
C LEU A 167 -34.54 -1.39 -16.60
N ARG A 168 -34.14 -0.57 -17.56
CA ARG A 168 -34.86 0.66 -17.91
C ARG A 168 -36.28 0.36 -18.42
N LYS A 169 -36.47 -0.63 -19.26
CA LYS A 169 -37.77 -1.07 -19.72
C LYS A 169 -38.67 -1.52 -18.56
N HIS A 170 -38.06 -2.29 -17.60
CA HIS A 170 -38.81 -2.80 -16.45
C HIS A 170 -39.19 -1.71 -15.45
N TYR A 171 -38.25 -0.86 -15.07
CA TYR A 171 -38.46 0.14 -14.02
C TYR A 171 -38.93 1.51 -14.55
N GLU A 172 -38.85 1.75 -15.84
CA GLU A 172 -39.07 3.08 -16.48
C GLU A 172 -38.16 4.17 -15.93
N LYS A 173 -36.96 3.76 -15.50
CA LYS A 173 -35.94 4.61 -14.90
C LYS A 173 -34.59 4.33 -15.55
N GLN A 174 -33.78 5.38 -15.73
CA GLN A 174 -32.38 5.20 -16.12
C GLN A 174 -31.62 4.44 -15.03
N VAL A 175 -30.55 3.79 -15.43
CA VAL A 175 -29.76 2.87 -14.61
C VAL A 175 -28.46 3.52 -14.15
N ILE A 176 -28.07 3.31 -12.92
CA ILE A 176 -26.74 3.65 -12.41
C ILE A 176 -25.84 2.42 -12.55
N VAL A 177 -24.61 2.61 -13.05
CA VAL A 177 -23.63 1.54 -13.21
C VAL A 177 -22.43 1.82 -12.32
N LEU A 178 -22.10 0.88 -11.44
CA LEU A 178 -20.98 0.93 -10.50
C LEU A 178 -19.96 -0.16 -10.88
N ILE A 179 -18.72 0.23 -11.15
CA ILE A 179 -17.63 -0.69 -11.54
C ILE A 179 -16.45 -0.47 -10.60
N ASP A 180 -16.19 -1.44 -9.73
CA ASP A 180 -15.12 -1.36 -8.76
C ASP A 180 -13.85 -2.07 -9.25
N GLU A 181 -12.68 -1.47 -8.97
CA GLU A 181 -11.35 -1.98 -9.31
C GLU A 181 -11.18 -2.38 -10.79
N TYR A 182 -11.57 -1.44 -11.70
CA TYR A 182 -11.60 -1.67 -13.15
C TYR A 182 -10.23 -2.02 -13.75
N ASP A 183 -9.16 -1.61 -13.11
CA ASP A 183 -7.78 -1.72 -13.56
C ASP A 183 -7.07 -3.01 -13.10
N VAL A 184 -7.65 -3.78 -12.18
CA VAL A 184 -7.05 -5.04 -11.68
C VAL A 184 -6.81 -6.08 -12.79
N PRO A 185 -7.78 -6.36 -13.68
CA PRO A 185 -7.54 -7.31 -14.77
C PRO A 185 -6.44 -6.86 -15.74
N LEU A 186 -6.32 -5.55 -15.96
CA LEU A 186 -5.29 -4.97 -16.84
C LEU A 186 -3.90 -5.09 -16.24
N ALA A 187 -3.78 -4.81 -14.92
CA ALA A 187 -2.53 -4.98 -14.20
C ALA A 187 -2.02 -6.42 -14.28
N LYS A 188 -2.89 -7.38 -14.03
CA LYS A 188 -2.56 -8.81 -14.10
C LYS A 188 -2.24 -9.28 -15.50
N ALA A 189 -2.99 -8.85 -16.49
CA ALA A 189 -2.74 -9.17 -17.87
C ALA A 189 -1.38 -8.64 -18.37
N ASN A 190 -0.98 -7.43 -17.91
CA ASN A 190 0.34 -6.89 -18.20
C ASN A 190 1.47 -7.71 -17.56
N GLU A 191 1.31 -8.12 -16.31
CA GLU A 191 2.26 -8.96 -15.58
C GLU A 191 2.48 -10.32 -16.28
N LEU A 192 1.39 -10.91 -16.81
CA LEU A 192 1.36 -12.27 -17.32
C LEU A 192 1.37 -12.38 -18.86
N GLY A 193 1.42 -11.24 -19.58
CA GLY A 193 1.70 -11.19 -21.02
C GLY A 193 0.49 -11.34 -21.94
N TYR A 194 -0.76 -11.18 -21.45
CA TYR A 194 -1.99 -11.20 -22.27
C TYR A 194 -2.74 -9.86 -22.25
N TYR A 195 -2.00 -8.78 -22.13
CA TYR A 195 -2.51 -7.43 -21.94
C TYR A 195 -3.42 -6.94 -23.07
N ASP A 196 -3.00 -7.11 -24.33
CA ASP A 196 -3.74 -6.62 -25.51
C ASP A 196 -5.12 -7.27 -25.65
N GLU A 197 -5.22 -8.55 -25.30
CA GLU A 197 -6.50 -9.29 -25.30
C GLU A 197 -7.43 -8.74 -24.22
N MET A 198 -6.90 -8.49 -23.01
CA MET A 198 -7.67 -7.95 -21.90
C MET A 198 -8.14 -6.52 -22.18
N VAL A 199 -7.29 -5.69 -22.77
CA VAL A 199 -7.67 -4.32 -23.22
C VAL A 199 -8.84 -4.39 -24.21
N ARG A 200 -8.80 -5.30 -25.20
CA ARG A 200 -9.90 -5.46 -26.15
C ARG A 200 -11.20 -5.88 -25.49
N LEU A 201 -11.14 -6.82 -24.55
CA LEU A 201 -12.29 -7.28 -23.78
C LEU A 201 -12.93 -6.16 -22.97
N ILE A 202 -12.15 -5.47 -22.12
CA ILE A 202 -12.66 -4.37 -21.28
C ILE A 202 -13.17 -3.21 -22.13
N ARG A 203 -12.47 -2.85 -23.21
CA ARG A 203 -12.93 -1.85 -24.17
C ARG A 203 -14.27 -2.22 -24.80
N GLY A 204 -14.48 -3.47 -25.18
CA GLY A 204 -15.74 -3.95 -25.73
C GLY A 204 -16.90 -3.74 -24.75
N ILE A 205 -16.73 -4.19 -23.52
CA ILE A 205 -17.75 -4.11 -22.46
C ILE A 205 -18.03 -2.64 -22.07
N PHE A 206 -16.99 -1.88 -21.75
CA PHE A 206 -17.15 -0.50 -21.27
C PHE A 206 -17.56 0.45 -22.39
N GLY A 207 -17.00 0.29 -23.59
CA GLY A 207 -17.39 1.07 -24.76
C GLY A 207 -18.86 0.92 -25.10
N SER A 208 -19.41 -0.28 -25.02
CA SER A 208 -20.82 -0.56 -25.20
C SER A 208 -21.68 0.04 -24.08
N ALA A 209 -21.30 -0.16 -22.82
CA ALA A 209 -22.10 0.24 -21.66
C ALA A 209 -22.09 1.74 -21.37
N LEU A 210 -20.93 2.41 -21.53
CA LEU A 210 -20.69 3.77 -21.06
C LEU A 210 -20.74 4.84 -22.15
N LYS A 211 -20.59 4.44 -23.44
CA LYS A 211 -20.58 5.39 -24.55
C LYS A 211 -21.96 5.45 -25.19
N THR A 212 -22.54 6.65 -25.26
CA THR A 212 -23.83 6.90 -25.96
C THR A 212 -24.93 5.92 -25.53
N ASN A 213 -25.00 5.62 -24.23
CA ASN A 213 -26.02 4.74 -23.66
C ASN A 213 -27.13 5.57 -23.03
N HIS A 214 -28.23 5.79 -23.76
CA HIS A 214 -29.39 6.58 -23.28
C HIS A 214 -30.12 5.93 -22.08
N ASN A 215 -29.79 4.67 -21.73
CA ASN A 215 -30.37 4.00 -20.58
C ASN A 215 -29.59 4.33 -19.29
N LEU A 216 -28.37 4.84 -19.41
CA LEU A 216 -27.53 5.22 -18.31
C LEU A 216 -27.97 6.52 -17.67
N TYR A 217 -28.05 6.58 -16.33
CA TYR A 217 -28.18 7.82 -15.58
C TYR A 217 -26.81 8.44 -15.38
N PHE A 218 -25.93 7.72 -14.69
CA PHE A 218 -24.49 7.92 -14.66
C PHE A 218 -23.77 6.60 -14.34
N ALA A 219 -22.46 6.58 -14.57
CA ALA A 219 -21.58 5.51 -14.13
C ALA A 219 -20.52 6.02 -13.17
N MET A 220 -20.11 5.15 -12.24
CA MET A 220 -18.96 5.35 -11.39
C MET A 220 -17.99 4.19 -11.53
N LEU A 221 -16.72 4.52 -11.69
CA LEU A 221 -15.62 3.56 -11.75
C LEU A 221 -14.62 3.88 -10.66
N THR A 222 -14.01 2.84 -10.08
CA THR A 222 -12.88 3.00 -9.18
C THR A 222 -11.69 2.18 -9.63
N GLY A 223 -10.48 2.70 -9.40
CA GLY A 223 -9.21 2.03 -9.68
C GLY A 223 -8.05 2.68 -8.95
N CYS A 224 -6.85 2.18 -9.17
CA CYS A 224 -5.62 2.77 -8.65
C CYS A 224 -4.97 3.72 -9.66
N LEU A 225 -5.00 3.37 -10.94
CA LEU A 225 -4.38 4.13 -12.03
C LEU A 225 -5.42 4.64 -13.02
N ARG A 226 -5.13 5.78 -13.65
CA ARG A 226 -5.87 6.26 -14.80
C ARG A 226 -5.28 5.65 -16.07
N VAL A 227 -5.89 4.61 -16.58
CA VAL A 227 -5.47 3.95 -17.83
C VAL A 227 -6.12 4.67 -19.03
N ALA A 228 -5.69 5.91 -19.29
CA ALA A 228 -6.36 6.80 -20.25
C ALA A 228 -5.91 6.60 -21.70
N LYS A 229 -4.64 6.30 -21.93
CA LYS A 229 -4.07 6.15 -23.29
C LYS A 229 -4.43 4.84 -23.98
N GLU A 230 -4.91 3.86 -23.24
CA GLU A 230 -5.22 2.51 -23.73
C GLU A 230 -6.48 2.42 -24.59
N SER A 231 -6.97 3.51 -25.12
CA SER A 231 -8.19 3.50 -25.96
C SER A 231 -9.43 2.81 -25.31
N ILE A 232 -9.35 2.32 -24.05
CA ILE A 232 -10.49 1.77 -23.31
C ILE A 232 -11.60 2.81 -23.24
N PHE A 233 -11.22 4.05 -22.98
CA PHE A 233 -12.10 5.20 -22.92
C PHE A 233 -12.02 6.10 -24.17
N THR A 234 -11.33 5.68 -25.23
CA THR A 234 -11.21 6.46 -26.47
C THR A 234 -12.60 6.69 -27.07
N GLY A 235 -12.98 7.95 -27.14
CA GLY A 235 -14.29 8.37 -27.67
C GLY A 235 -15.41 8.40 -26.64
N VAL A 236 -15.13 8.20 -25.35
CA VAL A 236 -16.04 8.55 -24.25
C VAL A 236 -15.70 9.99 -23.85
N ASN A 237 -16.32 10.99 -24.55
CA ASN A 237 -16.02 12.41 -24.36
C ASN A 237 -16.65 13.01 -23.09
N ASN A 238 -17.41 12.20 -22.35
CA ASN A 238 -18.19 12.55 -21.15
C ASN A 238 -17.57 11.96 -19.85
N PHE A 239 -16.24 11.78 -19.84
CA PHE A 239 -15.52 11.12 -18.77
C PHE A 239 -14.89 12.14 -17.82
N ASN A 240 -15.37 12.19 -16.58
CA ASN A 240 -14.76 12.95 -15.51
C ASN A 240 -13.82 12.04 -14.71
N THR A 241 -12.57 12.45 -14.56
CA THR A 241 -11.60 11.70 -13.75
C THR A 241 -11.21 12.53 -12.54
N PHE A 242 -11.26 11.91 -11.37
CA PHE A 242 -10.88 12.50 -10.10
C PHE A 242 -9.69 11.72 -9.51
N THR A 243 -8.51 12.30 -9.60
CA THR A 243 -7.24 11.70 -9.16
C THR A 243 -6.87 12.17 -7.75
N ILE A 244 -5.74 11.70 -7.23
CA ILE A 244 -5.19 12.18 -5.95
C ILE A 244 -4.67 13.63 -6.01
N THR A 245 -4.61 14.24 -7.20
CA THR A 245 -4.15 15.61 -7.41
C THR A 245 -5.31 16.62 -7.45
N ASP A 246 -6.55 16.14 -7.65
CA ASP A 246 -7.74 16.97 -7.73
C ASP A 246 -8.24 17.36 -6.34
N VAL A 247 -8.82 18.56 -6.25
CA VAL A 247 -9.40 19.09 -5.01
C VAL A 247 -10.80 18.51 -4.77
N ASP A 248 -11.51 18.18 -5.87
CA ASP A 248 -12.83 17.59 -5.78
C ASP A 248 -12.71 16.19 -5.14
N PHE A 249 -13.57 15.90 -4.19
CA PHE A 249 -13.64 14.61 -3.47
C PHE A 249 -12.37 14.20 -2.72
N ASP A 250 -11.52 15.15 -2.30
CA ASP A 250 -10.21 14.87 -1.72
C ASP A 250 -10.29 14.34 -0.28
N GLU A 251 -11.36 14.59 0.48
CA GLU A 251 -11.51 14.15 1.89
C GLU A 251 -12.29 12.83 2.08
N TYR A 252 -12.95 12.30 1.03
CA TYR A 252 -13.84 11.14 1.18
C TYR A 252 -13.14 9.79 1.03
N PHE A 253 -11.92 9.80 0.54
CA PHE A 253 -11.09 8.61 0.40
C PHE A 253 -9.92 8.71 1.38
N GLY A 254 -10.02 8.02 2.49
CA GLY A 254 -9.08 8.16 3.59
C GLY A 254 -9.75 8.70 4.85
N PHE A 255 -9.01 8.80 5.95
CA PHE A 255 -9.48 9.45 7.18
C PHE A 255 -8.78 10.80 7.34
N THR A 256 -9.54 11.82 7.63
CA THR A 256 -9.00 13.13 8.01
C THR A 256 -8.44 13.09 9.44
N ASP A 257 -7.61 14.07 9.79
CA ASP A 257 -7.04 14.18 11.13
C ASP A 257 -8.12 14.31 12.23
N ALA A 258 -9.20 15.03 11.93
CA ALA A 258 -10.34 15.17 12.84
C ALA A 258 -11.04 13.83 13.11
N GLU A 259 -11.27 13.04 12.07
CA GLU A 259 -11.91 11.72 12.16
C GLU A 259 -11.04 10.69 12.91
N VAL A 260 -9.72 10.77 12.73
CA VAL A 260 -8.77 9.92 13.48
C VAL A 260 -8.77 10.29 14.96
N LYS A 261 -8.77 11.58 15.31
CA LYS A 261 -8.87 12.04 16.69
C LYS A 261 -10.17 11.57 17.33
N GLU A 262 -11.30 11.76 16.65
CA GLU A 262 -12.61 11.29 17.14
C GLU A 262 -12.61 9.78 17.40
N MET A 263 -12.06 8.98 16.46
CA MET A 263 -11.92 7.54 16.64
C MET A 263 -11.07 7.21 17.86
N LEU A 264 -9.91 7.83 18.02
CA LEU A 264 -9.02 7.58 19.16
C LEU A 264 -9.68 7.95 20.51
N GLU A 265 -10.47 9.03 20.56
CA GLU A 265 -11.23 9.45 21.73
C GLU A 265 -12.33 8.41 22.05
N GLU A 266 -13.12 7.98 21.07
CA GLU A 266 -14.16 6.95 21.22
C GLU A 266 -13.59 5.67 21.86
N TYR A 267 -12.38 5.26 21.45
CA TYR A 267 -11.71 4.06 21.99
C TYR A 267 -10.82 4.34 23.20
N GLN A 268 -10.75 5.58 23.71
CA GLN A 268 -9.90 6.01 24.83
C GLN A 268 -8.41 5.79 24.57
N LEU A 269 -7.98 6.03 23.36
CA LEU A 269 -6.61 5.88 22.88
C LEU A 269 -5.98 7.22 22.45
N GLY A 270 -6.47 8.36 22.98
CA GLY A 270 -5.95 9.70 22.65
C GLY A 270 -4.44 9.84 22.87
N SER A 271 -3.87 9.11 23.85
CA SER A 271 -2.41 9.08 24.07
C SER A 271 -1.60 8.43 22.94
N SER A 272 -2.24 7.68 22.06
CA SER A 272 -1.60 7.04 20.89
C SER A 272 -1.65 7.90 19.62
N TYR A 273 -2.15 9.16 19.72
CA TYR A 273 -2.32 10.02 18.55
C TYR A 273 -1.01 10.30 17.82
N GLU A 274 0.07 10.63 18.53
CA GLU A 274 1.36 10.90 17.89
C GLU A 274 1.95 9.65 17.21
N ASP A 275 1.74 8.46 17.79
CA ASP A 275 2.14 7.20 17.17
C ASP A 275 1.38 6.96 15.86
N VAL A 276 0.05 7.15 15.86
CA VAL A 276 -0.81 6.99 14.67
C VAL A 276 -0.42 7.99 13.60
N ARG A 277 -0.14 9.24 13.98
CA ARG A 277 0.28 10.30 13.08
C ARG A 277 1.63 10.02 12.43
N GLU A 278 2.65 9.63 13.21
CA GLU A 278 3.98 9.32 12.67
C GLU A 278 3.94 8.14 11.70
N TRP A 279 3.09 7.14 11.96
CA TRP A 279 3.10 5.88 11.23
C TRP A 279 2.16 5.84 10.03
N TYR A 280 0.99 6.46 10.09
CA TYR A 280 -0.10 6.21 9.13
C TYR A 280 -0.67 7.47 8.48
N ASP A 281 -0.23 8.67 8.91
CA ASP A 281 -0.58 9.96 8.31
C ASP A 281 0.27 10.24 7.05
N GLY A 282 0.07 11.41 6.50
CA GLY A 282 0.98 12.05 5.54
C GLY A 282 0.62 11.88 4.08
N TYR A 283 -0.44 11.20 3.74
CA TYR A 283 -0.98 11.23 2.38
C TYR A 283 -1.68 12.57 2.13
N ARG A 284 -1.43 13.16 0.96
CA ARG A 284 -2.10 14.39 0.56
C ARG A 284 -2.85 14.19 -0.73
N PHE A 285 -4.18 14.25 -0.66
CA PHE A 285 -5.06 14.27 -1.80
C PHE A 285 -5.56 15.70 -1.99
N GLY A 286 -5.49 16.25 -3.21
CA GLY A 286 -5.82 17.64 -3.44
C GLY A 286 -5.19 18.58 -2.41
N ASN A 287 -6.01 19.15 -1.55
CA ASN A 287 -5.61 20.04 -0.47
C ASN A 287 -5.73 19.45 0.94
N VAL A 288 -6.18 18.18 1.08
CA VAL A 288 -6.44 17.53 2.37
C VAL A 288 -5.38 16.49 2.69
N ASP A 289 -4.87 16.50 3.92
CA ASP A 289 -4.01 15.45 4.44
C ASP A 289 -4.91 14.33 5.02
N VAL A 290 -4.62 13.07 4.63
CA VAL A 290 -5.42 11.91 5.02
C VAL A 290 -4.54 10.75 5.48
N TYR A 291 -5.13 9.93 6.35
CA TYR A 291 -4.56 8.66 6.83
C TYR A 291 -5.08 7.49 6.00
N CYS A 292 -4.30 6.41 5.91
CA CYS A 292 -4.80 5.15 5.36
C CYS A 292 -5.80 4.50 6.33
N PRO A 293 -7.07 4.31 5.95
CA PRO A 293 -8.11 3.78 6.85
C PRO A 293 -7.81 2.41 7.42
N LEU A 294 -7.27 1.50 6.60
CA LEU A 294 -7.00 0.13 7.04
C LEU A 294 -5.97 0.12 8.17
N ASP A 295 -4.90 0.90 8.05
CA ASP A 295 -3.79 0.89 8.98
C ASP A 295 -4.24 1.45 10.34
N VAL A 296 -4.97 2.57 10.33
CA VAL A 296 -5.56 3.16 11.54
C VAL A 296 -6.52 2.17 12.23
N ILE A 297 -7.46 1.58 11.47
CA ILE A 297 -8.43 0.61 12.00
C ILE A 297 -7.72 -0.61 12.59
N CYS A 298 -6.72 -1.16 11.91
CA CYS A 298 -5.95 -2.32 12.37
C CYS A 298 -5.18 -2.00 13.66
N TYR A 299 -4.51 -0.85 13.70
CA TYR A 299 -3.78 -0.42 14.90
C TYR A 299 -4.72 -0.20 16.08
N VAL A 300 -5.77 0.60 15.93
CA VAL A 300 -6.74 0.87 17.00
C VAL A 300 -7.39 -0.41 17.51
N ASN A 301 -7.74 -1.34 16.60
CA ASN A 301 -8.33 -2.62 16.98
C ASN A 301 -7.40 -3.47 17.87
N LYS A 302 -6.09 -3.53 17.54
CA LYS A 302 -5.10 -4.28 18.33
C LYS A 302 -4.71 -3.52 19.62
N ARG A 303 -4.46 -2.21 19.52
CA ARG A 303 -4.06 -1.37 20.65
C ARG A 303 -5.08 -1.35 21.77
N ARG A 304 -6.37 -1.47 21.43
CA ARG A 304 -7.48 -1.57 22.39
C ARG A 304 -7.36 -2.79 23.31
N THR A 305 -6.80 -3.88 22.81
CA THR A 305 -6.63 -5.14 23.55
C THR A 305 -5.24 -5.29 24.16
N ASP A 306 -4.25 -4.65 23.56
CA ASP A 306 -2.86 -4.64 24.03
C ASP A 306 -2.38 -3.19 24.24
N PRO A 307 -2.43 -2.67 25.49
CA PRO A 307 -2.05 -1.29 25.79
C PRO A 307 -0.57 -0.95 25.58
N VAL A 308 0.30 -1.92 25.39
CA VAL A 308 1.74 -1.70 25.14
C VAL A 308 2.15 -1.91 23.68
N LEU A 309 1.19 -2.30 22.82
CA LEU A 309 1.42 -2.54 21.41
C LEU A 309 2.06 -1.30 20.74
N GLN A 310 3.16 -1.52 20.05
CA GLN A 310 3.75 -0.50 19.18
C GLN A 310 3.10 -0.54 17.77
N PRO A 311 3.06 0.58 17.03
CA PRO A 311 2.63 0.59 15.66
C PRO A 311 3.40 -0.42 14.79
N GLN A 312 2.75 -0.97 13.79
CA GLN A 312 3.25 -2.04 12.93
C GLN A 312 2.98 -1.74 11.46
N ASN A 313 3.70 -2.42 10.56
CA ASN A 313 3.41 -2.38 9.13
C ASN A 313 2.17 -3.24 8.82
N TYR A 314 1.08 -2.62 8.38
CA TYR A 314 -0.13 -3.30 7.91
C TYR A 314 -0.21 -3.35 6.38
N TRP A 315 0.37 -2.37 5.70
CA TRP A 315 0.43 -2.31 4.25
C TRP A 315 1.26 -3.44 3.64
N LEU A 316 2.38 -3.81 4.24
CA LEU A 316 3.34 -4.78 3.74
C LEU A 316 2.73 -6.18 3.52
N ASN A 317 1.82 -6.59 4.39
CA ASN A 317 1.28 -7.96 4.43
C ASN A 317 0.18 -8.23 3.38
N THR A 318 -0.22 -7.29 2.55
CA THR A 318 -1.44 -7.37 1.75
C THR A 318 -1.34 -6.82 0.33
N SER A 319 -0.20 -6.21 -0.07
CA SER A 319 0.07 -5.78 -1.45
C SER A 319 1.44 -6.29 -1.88
N GLY A 320 1.54 -6.82 -3.10
CA GLY A 320 2.83 -7.08 -3.72
C GLY A 320 3.59 -5.75 -3.84
N ASN A 321 4.74 -5.64 -3.20
CA ASN A 321 5.58 -4.45 -3.27
C ASN A 321 6.46 -4.45 -4.54
N GLU A 322 5.95 -5.07 -5.61
CA GLU A 322 6.67 -5.24 -6.88
C GLU A 322 7.06 -3.90 -7.50
N VAL A 323 6.19 -2.90 -7.41
CA VAL A 323 6.48 -1.55 -7.91
C VAL A 323 7.72 -0.96 -7.23
N VAL A 324 7.80 -1.08 -5.90
CA VAL A 324 8.97 -0.60 -5.13
C VAL A 324 10.20 -1.43 -5.46
N ARG A 325 10.04 -2.74 -5.60
CA ARG A 325 11.13 -3.64 -6.00
C ARG A 325 11.68 -3.26 -7.38
N HIS A 326 10.82 -3.15 -8.39
CA HIS A 326 11.22 -2.72 -9.74
C HIS A 326 11.88 -1.35 -9.75
N PHE A 327 11.36 -0.41 -8.96
CA PHE A 327 11.98 0.90 -8.80
C PHE A 327 13.40 0.79 -8.24
N ILE A 328 13.59 0.01 -7.19
CA ILE A 328 14.90 -0.17 -6.55
C ILE A 328 15.86 -0.94 -7.48
N GLU A 329 15.39 -1.97 -8.20
CA GLU A 329 16.19 -2.72 -9.19
C GLU A 329 16.63 -1.84 -10.37
N ALA A 330 15.79 -0.91 -10.80
CA ALA A 330 16.09 0.05 -11.86
C ALA A 330 16.98 1.22 -11.41
N LEU A 331 17.28 1.34 -10.11
CA LEU A 331 18.22 2.31 -9.58
C LEU A 331 19.65 1.97 -10.04
N GLY A 332 20.05 2.48 -11.19
CA GLY A 332 21.45 2.48 -11.59
C GLY A 332 22.33 3.36 -10.68
N ASP A 333 23.62 3.41 -10.97
CA ASP A 333 24.51 4.40 -10.34
C ASP A 333 24.19 5.80 -10.88
N GLY A 334 23.90 6.77 -10.01
CA GLY A 334 23.74 8.18 -10.44
C GLY A 334 22.64 8.97 -9.72
N VAL A 335 21.98 9.86 -10.47
CA VAL A 335 21.03 10.86 -9.95
C VAL A 335 19.84 10.21 -9.23
N THR A 336 19.25 9.17 -9.81
CA THR A 336 18.07 8.50 -9.27
C THR A 336 18.33 7.84 -7.93
N LYS A 337 19.52 7.22 -7.77
CA LYS A 337 19.95 6.64 -6.48
C LYS A 337 20.08 7.72 -5.40
N THR A 338 20.66 8.87 -5.76
CA THR A 338 20.79 10.02 -4.85
C THR A 338 19.41 10.57 -4.45
N GLU A 339 18.46 10.64 -5.38
CA GLU A 339 17.10 11.09 -5.12
C GLU A 339 16.35 10.14 -4.18
N MET A 340 16.53 8.84 -4.37
CA MET A 340 15.98 7.83 -3.47
C MET A 340 16.55 7.97 -2.04
N GLU A 341 17.87 8.17 -1.92
CA GLU A 341 18.53 8.42 -0.64
C GLU A 341 17.95 9.67 0.04
N ARG A 342 17.66 10.73 -0.72
CA ARG A 342 17.00 11.94 -0.23
C ARG A 342 15.59 11.67 0.26
N LEU A 343 14.77 10.92 -0.49
CA LEU A 343 13.40 10.56 -0.10
C LEU A 343 13.37 9.75 1.20
N ILE A 344 14.19 8.70 1.31
CA ILE A 344 14.30 7.91 2.53
C ILE A 344 14.75 8.80 3.70
N GLY A 345 15.61 9.78 3.42
CA GLY A 345 16.02 10.81 4.36
C GLY A 345 14.94 11.82 4.75
N GLY A 346 13.75 11.75 4.18
CA GLY A 346 12.65 12.68 4.44
C GLY A 346 12.75 13.99 3.66
N GLU A 347 13.67 14.09 2.69
CA GLU A 347 13.81 15.27 1.84
C GLU A 347 12.81 15.24 0.68
N ILE A 348 12.48 16.42 0.17
CA ILE A 348 11.64 16.59 -1.02
C ILE A 348 12.45 16.28 -2.27
N VAL A 349 11.84 15.53 -3.19
CA VAL A 349 12.33 15.33 -4.55
C VAL A 349 11.29 15.86 -5.54
N GLN A 350 11.73 16.67 -6.51
CA GLN A 350 10.84 17.20 -7.53
C GLN A 350 10.81 16.29 -8.74
N LYS A 351 9.61 15.86 -9.13
CA LYS A 351 9.39 15.00 -10.32
C LYS A 351 8.19 15.46 -11.12
N GLU A 352 8.32 15.36 -12.42
CA GLU A 352 7.19 15.47 -13.33
C GLU A 352 6.32 14.22 -13.21
N ILE A 353 5.01 14.40 -13.03
CA ILE A 353 4.05 13.32 -12.87
C ILE A 353 3.20 13.19 -14.11
N HIS A 354 3.20 12.00 -14.68
CA HIS A 354 2.40 11.60 -15.82
C HIS A 354 1.16 10.84 -15.29
N GLU A 355 0.01 11.50 -15.23
CA GLU A 355 -1.22 10.88 -14.75
C GLU A 355 -1.86 9.95 -15.78
N GLU A 356 -1.56 10.18 -17.06
CA GLU A 356 -2.08 9.41 -18.18
C GLU A 356 -1.01 8.47 -18.72
N MET A 357 -1.04 7.21 -18.30
CA MET A 357 -0.11 6.17 -18.72
C MET A 357 -0.85 4.91 -19.14
N THR A 358 -0.24 4.13 -20.04
CA THR A 358 -0.65 2.76 -20.30
C THR A 358 0.09 1.81 -19.36
N TYR A 359 -0.40 0.58 -19.17
CA TYR A 359 0.35 -0.42 -18.41
C TYR A 359 1.68 -0.79 -19.11
N HIS A 360 1.77 -0.71 -20.43
CA HIS A 360 3.03 -0.85 -21.16
C HIS A 360 4.04 0.25 -20.84
N ASP A 361 3.55 1.47 -20.59
CA ASP A 361 4.43 2.61 -20.29
C ASP A 361 4.96 2.61 -18.85
N LEU A 362 4.32 1.88 -17.91
CA LEU A 362 4.59 1.99 -16.48
C LEU A 362 6.07 1.83 -16.12
N TYR A 363 6.75 0.90 -16.78
CA TYR A 363 8.15 0.56 -16.53
C TYR A 363 9.07 0.91 -17.71
N ALA A 364 8.57 1.61 -18.73
CA ALA A 364 9.32 1.94 -19.92
C ALA A 364 10.46 2.94 -19.64
N ASP A 365 10.26 3.84 -18.67
CA ASP A 365 11.28 4.78 -18.21
C ASP A 365 11.10 5.13 -16.71
N MET A 366 12.13 5.71 -16.12
CA MET A 366 12.14 6.07 -14.69
C MET A 366 11.16 7.19 -14.34
N GLY A 367 10.80 8.07 -15.28
CA GLY A 367 9.80 9.12 -15.07
C GLY A 367 8.42 8.51 -14.78
N ASN A 368 8.06 7.47 -15.53
CA ASN A 368 6.82 6.75 -15.35
C ASN A 368 6.81 5.99 -14.01
N VAL A 369 7.91 5.38 -13.60
CA VAL A 369 8.00 4.68 -12.31
C VAL A 369 7.74 5.64 -11.13
N TRP A 370 8.26 6.89 -11.19
CA TRP A 370 7.94 7.91 -10.19
C TRP A 370 6.45 8.22 -10.13
N SER A 371 5.80 8.30 -11.29
CA SER A 371 4.36 8.54 -11.39
C SER A 371 3.54 7.38 -10.81
N VAL A 372 3.95 6.13 -11.07
CA VAL A 372 3.31 4.94 -10.49
C VAL A 372 3.45 4.91 -8.97
N LEU A 373 4.65 5.16 -8.43
CA LEU A 373 4.87 5.23 -6.98
C LEU A 373 3.97 6.29 -6.31
N PHE A 374 3.79 7.45 -6.98
CA PHE A 374 2.91 8.50 -6.51
C PHE A 374 1.43 8.09 -6.54
N MET A 375 0.93 7.62 -7.67
CA MET A 375 -0.48 7.27 -7.83
C MET A 375 -0.89 6.04 -7.00
N THR A 376 0.04 5.12 -6.75
CA THR A 376 -0.22 3.93 -5.92
C THR A 376 -0.03 4.17 -4.41
N GLY A 377 0.43 5.36 -4.00
CA GLY A 377 0.54 5.78 -2.61
C GLY A 377 1.86 5.44 -1.91
N TYR A 378 2.88 5.00 -2.64
CA TYR A 378 4.23 4.88 -2.06
C TYR A 378 4.92 6.24 -1.92
N LEU A 379 4.51 7.22 -2.72
CA LEU A 379 4.89 8.61 -2.58
C LEU A 379 3.64 9.48 -2.42
N THR A 380 3.82 10.66 -1.88
CA THR A 380 2.77 11.68 -1.78
C THR A 380 3.32 13.05 -2.13
N GLN A 381 2.44 14.01 -2.38
CA GLN A 381 2.83 15.39 -2.73
C GLN A 381 2.94 16.29 -1.50
N ARG A 382 3.83 17.29 -1.61
CA ARG A 382 3.89 18.46 -0.71
C ARG A 382 3.81 19.74 -1.54
N GLY A 383 2.79 19.82 -2.40
CA GLY A 383 2.51 20.92 -3.30
C GLY A 383 3.10 20.73 -4.70
N ARG A 384 2.53 21.48 -5.63
CA ARG A 384 2.94 21.54 -7.04
C ARG A 384 3.98 22.66 -7.19
N ALA A 385 5.09 22.38 -7.84
CA ALA A 385 6.13 23.39 -8.10
C ALA A 385 5.81 24.20 -9.36
N ASP A 386 5.47 23.53 -10.47
CA ASP A 386 5.05 24.15 -11.74
C ASP A 386 4.44 23.09 -12.67
N GLY A 387 3.37 23.40 -13.37
CA GLY A 387 2.72 22.48 -14.31
C GLY A 387 2.47 21.10 -13.68
N ASN A 388 3.08 20.06 -14.21
CA ASN A 388 3.02 18.68 -13.69
C ASN A 388 4.22 18.33 -12.78
N LEU A 389 5.01 19.30 -12.37
CA LEU A 389 6.16 19.12 -11.49
C LEU A 389 5.69 19.17 -10.01
N TYR A 390 5.78 18.05 -9.31
CA TYR A 390 5.36 17.90 -7.93
C TYR A 390 6.54 17.74 -6.97
N ASN A 391 6.37 18.28 -5.78
CA ASN A 391 7.26 18.04 -4.64
C ASN A 391 6.85 16.72 -3.97
N LEU A 392 7.61 15.67 -4.19
CA LEU A 392 7.29 14.33 -3.70
C LEU A 392 8.06 14.01 -2.42
N VAL A 393 7.40 13.27 -1.53
CA VAL A 393 7.98 12.71 -0.30
C VAL A 393 7.42 11.31 -0.05
N ILE A 394 8.09 10.53 0.80
CA ILE A 394 7.51 9.32 1.38
C ILE A 394 6.49 9.78 2.45
N PRO A 395 5.22 9.28 2.40
CA PRO A 395 4.16 9.82 3.24
C PRO A 395 4.42 9.65 4.74
N ASN A 396 4.86 8.48 5.18
CA ASN A 396 4.92 8.13 6.59
C ASN A 396 5.99 7.08 6.89
N ARG A 397 6.04 6.67 8.16
CA ARG A 397 7.02 5.71 8.65
C ARG A 397 6.78 4.30 8.12
N GLU A 398 5.52 3.89 7.97
CA GLU A 398 5.18 2.57 7.43
C GLU A 398 5.72 2.39 6.02
N ILE A 399 5.44 3.32 5.12
CA ILE A 399 5.93 3.28 3.74
C ILE A 399 7.46 3.38 3.67
N ARG A 400 8.07 4.20 4.54
CA ARG A 400 9.54 4.27 4.64
C ARG A 400 10.16 2.91 5.00
N ASN A 401 9.54 2.19 5.92
CA ASN A 401 9.97 0.85 6.29
C ASN A 401 9.91 -0.12 5.10
N ILE A 402 8.87 -0.02 4.25
CA ILE A 402 8.76 -0.83 3.03
C ILE A 402 9.96 -0.61 2.10
N PHE A 403 10.32 0.65 1.83
CA PHE A 403 11.51 0.95 1.02
C PHE A 403 12.77 0.40 1.67
N THR A 404 12.93 0.59 2.97
CA THR A 404 14.10 0.10 3.71
C THR A 404 14.20 -1.42 3.65
N GLU A 405 13.11 -2.15 3.85
CA GLU A 405 13.07 -3.62 3.79
C GLU A 405 13.39 -4.15 2.38
N GLN A 406 12.87 -3.52 1.33
CA GLN A 406 13.20 -3.92 -0.05
C GLN A 406 14.67 -3.67 -0.39
N ILE A 407 15.22 -2.53 0.05
CA ILE A 407 16.66 -2.23 -0.11
C ILE A 407 17.49 -3.27 0.64
N MET A 408 17.11 -3.63 1.86
CA MET A 408 17.80 -4.65 2.64
C MET A 408 17.75 -6.02 1.98
N LYS A 409 16.59 -6.41 1.42
CA LYS A 409 16.46 -7.67 0.69
C LYS A 409 17.38 -7.73 -0.52
N MET A 410 17.39 -6.67 -1.35
CA MET A 410 18.32 -6.59 -2.48
C MET A 410 19.79 -6.62 -2.05
N PHE A 411 20.11 -5.94 -0.95
CA PHE A 411 21.45 -5.97 -0.38
C PHE A 411 21.87 -7.40 -0.01
N GLN A 412 20.99 -8.16 0.63
CA GLN A 412 21.23 -9.56 0.98
C GLN A 412 21.44 -10.43 -0.27
N GLU A 413 20.56 -10.30 -1.29
CA GLU A 413 20.69 -11.03 -2.57
C GLU A 413 22.03 -10.71 -3.28
N GLN A 414 22.48 -9.45 -3.25
CA GLN A 414 23.78 -9.05 -3.81
C GLN A 414 24.96 -9.57 -2.99
N ALA A 415 24.85 -9.59 -1.65
CA ALA A 415 25.89 -10.12 -0.78
C ALA A 415 26.07 -11.64 -0.94
N GLU A 416 24.96 -12.38 -1.12
CA GLU A 416 24.99 -13.82 -1.44
C GLU A 416 25.75 -14.12 -2.73
N GLN A 417 25.56 -13.28 -3.76
CA GLN A 417 26.26 -13.45 -5.05
C GLN A 417 27.75 -13.09 -4.99
N ASP A 418 28.19 -12.27 -4.03
CA ASP A 418 29.61 -11.87 -3.82
C ASP A 418 30.27 -12.71 -2.71
N GLY A 419 30.19 -14.02 -2.83
CA GLY A 419 30.67 -14.98 -1.81
C GLY A 419 32.14 -14.82 -1.43
N GLU A 420 33.01 -14.34 -2.34
CA GLU A 420 34.43 -14.11 -2.04
C GLU A 420 34.65 -12.94 -1.07
N THR A 421 33.96 -11.81 -1.31
CA THR A 421 34.04 -10.64 -0.41
C THR A 421 33.39 -10.94 0.93
N LEU A 422 32.28 -11.68 0.92
CA LEU A 422 31.58 -12.10 2.13
C LEU A 422 32.44 -13.04 2.99
N GLY A 423 33.07 -14.03 2.36
CA GLY A 423 34.03 -14.91 3.04
C GLY A 423 35.18 -14.13 3.72
N ARG A 424 35.79 -13.21 2.98
CA ARG A 424 36.87 -12.34 3.54
C ARG A 424 36.39 -11.47 4.71
N PHE A 425 35.18 -10.94 4.63
CA PHE A 425 34.56 -10.15 5.71
C PHE A 425 34.38 -10.99 6.98
N CYS A 426 33.84 -12.20 6.86
CA CYS A 426 33.63 -13.10 7.97
C CYS A 426 34.97 -13.57 8.57
N ASP A 427 35.93 -13.97 7.73
CA ASP A 427 37.26 -14.41 8.18
C ASP A 427 38.00 -13.27 8.90
N ALA A 428 37.85 -12.03 8.46
CA ALA A 428 38.41 -10.86 9.12
C ALA A 428 37.79 -10.61 10.50
N LEU A 429 36.50 -10.82 10.68
CA LEU A 429 35.82 -10.74 11.97
C LEU A 429 36.32 -11.82 12.94
N GLU A 430 36.50 -13.05 12.48
CA GLU A 430 36.99 -14.18 13.27
C GLU A 430 38.45 -13.99 13.71
N GLN A 431 39.24 -13.32 12.87
CA GLN A 431 40.65 -13.05 13.13
C GLN A 431 40.94 -11.78 13.93
N GLY A 432 39.95 -10.94 14.18
CA GLY A 432 40.12 -9.65 14.84
C GLY A 432 40.75 -8.57 13.94
N ASN A 433 40.64 -8.70 12.62
CA ASN A 433 41.21 -7.77 11.64
C ASN A 433 40.24 -6.61 11.34
N ALA A 434 40.26 -5.56 12.19
CA ALA A 434 39.39 -4.40 12.07
C ALA A 434 39.54 -3.65 10.74
N GLU A 435 40.76 -3.55 10.16
CA GLU A 435 40.99 -2.84 8.92
C GLU A 435 40.31 -3.53 7.73
N GLU A 436 40.37 -4.85 7.66
CA GLU A 436 39.74 -5.62 6.60
C GLU A 436 38.20 -5.63 6.75
N VAL A 437 37.69 -5.73 7.99
CA VAL A 437 36.24 -5.56 8.28
C VAL A 437 35.76 -4.19 7.80
N GLU A 438 36.46 -3.11 8.15
CA GLU A 438 36.17 -1.74 7.72
C GLU A 438 36.15 -1.61 6.19
N ARG A 439 37.15 -2.16 5.52
CA ARG A 439 37.30 -2.13 4.07
C ARG A 439 36.15 -2.86 3.37
N CYS A 440 35.84 -4.08 3.78
CA CYS A 440 34.78 -4.89 3.21
C CYS A 440 33.41 -4.25 3.45
N PHE A 441 33.11 -3.85 4.68
CA PHE A 441 31.82 -3.25 5.02
C PHE A 441 31.61 -1.89 4.34
N THR A 442 32.64 -1.04 4.27
CA THR A 442 32.60 0.19 3.48
C THR A 442 32.34 -0.10 1.99
N GLY A 443 32.96 -1.18 1.46
CA GLY A 443 32.71 -1.64 0.08
C GLY A 443 31.25 -1.99 -0.17
N TYR A 444 30.64 -2.75 0.73
CA TYR A 444 29.21 -3.07 0.67
C TYR A 444 28.32 -1.83 0.77
N MET A 445 28.59 -0.92 1.73
CA MET A 445 27.83 0.32 1.87
C MET A 445 27.88 1.22 0.63
N ARG A 446 29.01 1.23 -0.09
CA ARG A 446 29.15 2.02 -1.34
C ARG A 446 28.30 1.46 -2.48
N LYS A 447 28.16 0.14 -2.56
CA LYS A 447 27.32 -0.54 -3.56
C LYS A 447 25.83 -0.38 -3.26
N THR A 448 25.45 -0.12 -2.01
CA THR A 448 24.06 -0.05 -1.53
C THR A 448 23.52 1.39 -1.54
N VAL A 449 22.20 1.53 -1.43
CA VAL A 449 21.52 2.82 -1.19
C VAL A 449 21.82 3.28 0.24
N SER A 450 22.33 4.49 0.41
CA SER A 450 22.64 5.04 1.74
C SER A 450 21.41 5.77 2.31
N ILE A 451 21.07 5.48 3.55
CA ILE A 451 20.09 6.30 4.28
C ILE A 451 20.75 7.60 4.69
N ARG A 452 20.56 8.65 3.87
CA ARG A 452 20.93 10.03 4.23
C ARG A 452 19.78 10.60 5.03
N ASP A 453 19.92 10.65 6.34
CA ASP A 453 18.81 11.09 7.15
C ASP A 453 19.15 12.33 7.97
N THR A 454 18.45 13.43 7.69
CA THR A 454 18.51 14.66 8.48
C THR A 454 17.42 14.71 9.57
N PHE A 455 16.38 13.88 9.47
CA PHE A 455 15.21 13.95 10.34
C PHE A 455 14.91 12.67 11.15
N VAL A 456 15.55 11.55 10.86
CA VAL A 456 15.33 10.30 11.60
C VAL A 456 16.17 10.28 12.88
N ARG A 457 15.59 9.77 13.96
CA ARG A 457 16.28 9.58 15.24
C ARG A 457 17.55 8.74 15.06
N LYS A 458 18.60 9.04 15.83
CA LYS A 458 19.89 8.33 15.80
C LYS A 458 19.72 6.80 15.83
N ALA A 459 18.82 6.30 16.67
CA ALA A 459 18.53 4.86 16.81
C ALA A 459 18.03 4.19 15.51
N THR A 460 17.24 4.89 14.66
CA THR A 460 16.78 4.30 13.40
C THR A 460 17.91 4.16 12.39
N LYS A 461 18.90 5.06 12.42
CA LYS A 461 20.10 4.97 11.59
C LYS A 461 21.00 3.83 12.03
N GLU A 462 21.18 3.66 13.34
CA GLU A 462 21.90 2.52 13.92
C GLU A 462 21.26 1.20 13.51
N ASN A 463 19.93 1.09 13.60
CA ASN A 463 19.17 -0.10 13.18
C ASN A 463 19.35 -0.46 11.70
N PHE A 464 19.53 0.50 10.81
CA PHE A 464 19.79 0.21 9.39
C PHE A 464 21.16 -0.48 9.20
N TYR A 465 22.23 0.07 9.76
CA TYR A 465 23.57 -0.53 9.66
C TYR A 465 23.65 -1.85 10.41
N HIS A 466 22.96 -1.96 11.54
CA HIS A 466 22.76 -3.21 12.26
C HIS A 466 22.10 -4.28 11.37
N GLY A 467 21.00 -3.92 10.68
CA GLY A 467 20.32 -4.82 9.73
C GLY A 467 21.24 -5.27 8.57
N MET A 468 22.06 -4.36 8.02
CA MET A 468 23.05 -4.71 7.00
C MET A 468 24.05 -5.74 7.52
N LEU A 469 24.59 -5.54 8.72
CA LEU A 469 25.53 -6.49 9.34
C LEU A 469 24.87 -7.85 9.58
N ILE A 470 23.67 -7.90 10.15
CA ILE A 470 22.93 -9.16 10.33
C ILE A 470 22.73 -9.87 8.98
N GLY A 471 22.40 -9.12 7.92
CA GLY A 471 22.26 -9.68 6.57
C GLY A 471 23.54 -10.31 6.04
N LEU A 472 24.72 -9.72 6.32
CA LEU A 472 26.01 -10.29 5.92
C LEU A 472 26.41 -11.50 6.77
N LEU A 473 26.12 -11.47 8.07
CA LEU A 473 26.58 -12.48 9.02
C LEU A 473 25.75 -13.76 8.98
N GLY A 474 24.49 -13.68 8.58
CA GLY A 474 23.57 -14.82 8.54
C GLY A 474 23.90 -15.91 7.51
N PHE A 475 24.84 -15.65 6.59
CA PHE A 475 25.24 -16.61 5.54
C PHE A 475 26.45 -17.49 5.89
N LYS A 476 27.17 -17.20 6.98
CA LYS A 476 28.35 -17.99 7.34
C LYS A 476 27.89 -19.27 8.05
N GLU A 477 28.12 -20.42 7.44
CA GLU A 477 27.86 -21.71 8.06
C GLU A 477 28.75 -21.90 9.31
N GLY A 478 28.18 -22.53 10.32
CA GLY A 478 28.87 -22.77 11.60
C GLY A 478 28.85 -21.58 12.58
N TRP A 479 28.21 -20.46 12.20
CA TRP A 479 28.04 -19.32 13.10
C TRP A 479 26.62 -19.25 13.66
N THR A 480 26.51 -19.09 14.98
CA THR A 480 25.22 -18.77 15.62
C THR A 480 25.12 -17.25 15.81
N VAL A 481 24.39 -16.57 14.94
CA VAL A 481 24.21 -15.11 14.95
C VAL A 481 22.95 -14.74 15.70
N MET A 482 23.03 -13.88 16.68
CA MET A 482 21.94 -13.41 17.53
C MET A 482 21.91 -11.89 17.55
N SER A 483 20.71 -11.31 17.50
CA SER A 483 20.48 -9.86 17.50
C SER A 483 19.73 -9.44 18.76
N ASN A 484 20.07 -8.26 19.31
CA ASN A 484 19.43 -7.66 20.49
C ASN A 484 19.30 -8.64 21.68
N ARG A 485 20.36 -9.32 22.03
CA ARG A 485 20.39 -10.28 23.14
C ARG A 485 20.94 -9.67 24.42
N GLU A 486 20.45 -10.18 25.54
CA GLU A 486 21.05 -9.88 26.84
C GLU A 486 22.55 -10.24 26.82
N ALA A 487 23.38 -9.30 27.28
CA ALA A 487 24.81 -9.42 27.38
C ALA A 487 25.25 -8.71 28.66
N GLY A 488 25.70 -9.47 29.65
CA GLY A 488 26.05 -8.91 30.97
C GLY A 488 24.87 -8.11 31.56
N ASP A 489 25.11 -6.86 31.88
CA ASP A 489 24.11 -5.93 32.48
C ASP A 489 23.31 -5.14 31.44
N GLY A 490 23.36 -5.51 30.14
CA GLY A 490 22.69 -4.79 29.05
C GLY A 490 22.30 -5.66 27.87
N PHE A 491 22.03 -5.01 26.74
CA PHE A 491 21.71 -5.67 25.47
C PHE A 491 22.75 -5.28 24.42
N SER A 492 23.37 -6.28 23.78
CA SER A 492 24.25 -6.07 22.64
C SER A 492 23.49 -6.02 21.34
N ASP A 493 23.98 -5.25 20.36
CA ASP A 493 23.38 -5.20 19.05
C ASP A 493 23.47 -6.56 18.33
N ILE A 494 24.67 -7.16 18.27
CA ILE A 494 24.91 -8.46 17.61
C ILE A 494 25.84 -9.31 18.47
N GLN A 495 25.50 -10.58 18.61
CA GLN A 495 26.37 -11.62 19.17
C GLN A 495 26.55 -12.75 18.17
N ILE A 496 27.77 -13.28 18.09
CA ILE A 496 28.10 -14.43 17.24
C ILE A 496 28.84 -15.45 18.10
N LEU A 497 28.39 -16.70 18.06
CA LEU A 497 29.09 -17.84 18.67
C LEU A 497 29.70 -18.70 17.56
N ILE A 498 30.95 -19.01 17.66
CA ILE A 498 31.73 -19.87 16.73
C ILE A 498 32.23 -21.05 17.55
N ASP A 499 31.41 -22.11 17.59
CA ASP A 499 31.66 -23.25 18.47
C ASP A 499 32.98 -23.97 18.15
N ASP A 500 33.28 -24.19 16.86
CA ASP A 500 34.49 -24.87 16.40
C ASP A 500 35.80 -24.11 16.78
N ALA A 501 35.71 -22.79 16.89
CA ALA A 501 36.83 -21.93 17.25
C ALA A 501 36.80 -21.50 18.73
N GLU A 502 35.79 -21.92 19.51
CA GLU A 502 35.54 -21.50 20.90
C GLU A 502 35.64 -19.96 21.06
N THR A 503 35.20 -19.24 20.01
CA THR A 503 35.33 -17.78 19.90
C THR A 503 33.97 -17.10 19.85
N GLY A 504 33.79 -16.13 20.73
CA GLY A 504 32.63 -15.22 20.70
C GLY A 504 32.99 -13.90 20.03
N ILE A 505 32.02 -13.32 19.31
CA ILE A 505 32.12 -11.96 18.76
C ILE A 505 30.96 -11.15 19.27
N VAL A 506 31.19 -9.96 19.78
CA VAL A 506 30.17 -8.97 20.15
C VAL A 506 30.39 -7.72 19.33
N ILE A 507 29.33 -7.24 18.69
CA ILE A 507 29.37 -6.04 17.85
C ILE A 507 28.38 -5.02 18.41
N GLU A 508 28.84 -3.79 18.58
CA GLU A 508 28.03 -2.62 18.91
C GLU A 508 28.12 -1.61 17.78
N VAL A 509 26.97 -1.19 17.25
CA VAL A 509 26.86 -0.30 16.09
C VAL A 509 26.47 1.10 16.54
N LYS A 510 27.17 2.12 16.05
CA LYS A 510 26.87 3.53 16.34
C LYS A 510 26.75 4.33 15.05
N TYR A 511 25.92 5.36 15.06
CA TYR A 511 25.84 6.34 13.99
C TYR A 511 26.53 7.65 14.38
N ALA A 512 27.54 8.04 13.62
CA ALA A 512 28.31 9.25 13.86
C ALA A 512 27.62 10.49 13.24
N GLN A 513 26.68 11.12 13.96
CA GLN A 513 25.91 12.27 13.45
C GLN A 513 26.81 13.42 12.93
N ASN A 514 27.93 13.64 13.56
CA ASN A 514 28.87 14.72 13.23
C ASN A 514 30.02 14.26 12.33
N GLY A 515 30.00 12.97 11.89
CA GLY A 515 31.08 12.38 11.10
C GLY A 515 32.34 11.98 11.91
N ASP A 516 32.32 12.12 13.23
CA ASP A 516 33.42 11.68 14.11
C ASP A 516 33.26 10.18 14.41
N LEU A 517 33.71 9.39 13.45
CA LEU A 517 33.65 7.92 13.51
C LEU A 517 34.47 7.33 14.65
N GLU A 518 35.65 7.89 14.92
CA GLU A 518 36.56 7.36 15.96
C GLU A 518 35.95 7.53 17.36
N ALA A 519 35.40 8.70 17.66
CA ALA A 519 34.77 8.94 18.94
C ALA A 519 33.55 8.02 19.19
N GLU A 520 32.74 7.74 18.16
CA GLU A 520 31.57 6.84 18.27
C GLU A 520 32.03 5.36 18.42
N CYS A 521 33.11 4.92 17.78
CA CYS A 521 33.71 3.59 18.03
C CYS A 521 34.14 3.44 19.48
N GLN A 522 34.81 4.46 20.04
CA GLN A 522 35.26 4.41 21.44
C GLN A 522 34.08 4.41 22.42
N LYS A 523 32.97 5.08 22.09
CA LYS A 523 31.74 4.98 22.88
C LYS A 523 31.15 3.57 22.85
N ALA A 524 31.13 2.90 21.68
CA ALA A 524 30.68 1.52 21.55
C ALA A 524 31.50 0.59 22.44
N LEU A 525 32.85 0.66 22.38
CA LEU A 525 33.74 -0.14 23.22
C LEU A 525 33.55 0.16 24.72
N THR A 526 33.39 1.43 25.07
CA THR A 526 33.15 1.84 26.46
C THR A 526 31.81 1.28 26.98
N GLN A 527 30.77 1.27 26.17
CA GLN A 527 29.48 0.67 26.51
C GLN A 527 29.62 -0.83 26.77
N MET A 528 30.28 -1.57 25.86
CA MET A 528 30.49 -3.01 26.00
C MET A 528 31.27 -3.38 27.27
N ARG A 529 32.30 -2.59 27.62
CA ARG A 529 33.06 -2.78 28.86
C ARG A 529 32.20 -2.48 30.11
N ALA A 530 31.44 -1.37 30.09
CA ALA A 530 30.64 -0.94 31.24
C ALA A 530 29.48 -1.89 31.56
N LEU A 531 29.00 -2.60 30.56
CA LEU A 531 27.87 -3.54 30.67
C LEU A 531 28.29 -5.01 30.64
N HIS A 532 29.60 -5.30 30.74
CA HIS A 532 30.17 -6.66 30.84
C HIS A 532 29.65 -7.65 29.80
N TYR A 533 29.64 -7.24 28.52
CA TYR A 533 29.11 -8.08 27.43
C TYR A 533 29.84 -9.42 27.25
N GLU A 534 31.07 -9.55 27.74
CA GLU A 534 31.85 -10.79 27.78
C GLU A 534 31.25 -11.88 28.67
N ASP A 535 30.45 -11.53 29.68
CA ASP A 535 29.88 -12.53 30.59
C ASP A 535 28.92 -13.48 29.89
N GLY A 536 28.14 -12.96 28.91
CA GLY A 536 27.28 -13.77 28.04
C GLY A 536 28.08 -14.80 27.24
N MET A 537 29.26 -14.41 26.71
CA MET A 537 30.16 -15.29 25.96
C MET A 537 30.82 -16.35 26.84
N ARG A 538 31.24 -15.95 28.04
CA ARG A 538 31.80 -16.90 29.04
C ARG A 538 30.77 -17.96 29.43
N ASN A 539 29.52 -17.56 29.66
CA ASN A 539 28.41 -18.48 29.98
C ASN A 539 28.06 -19.42 28.82
N ALA A 540 28.32 -19.00 27.59
CA ALA A 540 28.16 -19.82 26.37
C ALA A 540 29.36 -20.75 26.11
N GLY A 541 30.40 -20.77 26.98
CA GLY A 541 31.56 -21.65 26.87
C GLY A 541 32.65 -21.17 25.93
N MET A 542 32.61 -19.90 25.51
CA MET A 542 33.66 -19.33 24.65
C MET A 542 34.94 -19.07 25.46
N GLN A 543 36.09 -19.34 24.87
CA GLN A 543 37.41 -19.13 25.48
C GLN A 543 38.03 -17.78 25.13
N LYS A 544 37.57 -17.19 24.03
CA LYS A 544 38.02 -15.89 23.54
C LYS A 544 36.84 -15.06 23.08
N VAL A 545 36.90 -13.75 23.27
CA VAL A 545 35.92 -12.82 22.75
C VAL A 545 36.57 -11.67 21.99
N PHE A 546 35.97 -11.31 20.83
CA PHE A 546 36.28 -10.07 20.15
C PHE A 546 35.12 -9.09 20.34
N LYS A 547 35.43 -7.86 20.76
CA LYS A 547 34.48 -6.76 20.96
C LYS A 547 34.69 -5.74 19.85
N TYR A 548 33.74 -5.62 18.92
CA TYR A 548 33.79 -4.71 17.78
C TYR A 548 32.93 -3.48 18.02
N GLY A 549 33.54 -2.29 18.07
CA GLY A 549 32.85 -1.02 17.93
C GLY A 549 32.85 -0.59 16.47
N ILE A 550 31.65 -0.54 15.85
CA ILE A 550 31.50 -0.15 14.46
C ILE A 550 30.72 1.16 14.41
N ALA A 551 31.35 2.25 13.98
CA ALA A 551 30.72 3.52 13.76
C ALA A 551 30.49 3.77 12.28
N CYS A 552 29.28 4.14 11.90
CA CYS A 552 28.90 4.37 10.52
C CYS A 552 28.51 5.84 10.27
N TRP A 553 28.85 6.35 9.10
CA TRP A 553 28.44 7.64 8.62
C TRP A 553 28.29 7.64 7.11
N LYS A 554 27.07 7.85 6.60
CA LYS A 554 26.78 7.77 5.15
C LYS A 554 27.20 6.41 4.56
N LYS A 555 28.20 6.40 3.68
CA LYS A 555 28.73 5.19 2.98
C LYS A 555 30.13 4.79 3.48
N THR A 556 30.48 5.16 4.70
CA THR A 556 31.75 4.82 5.31
C THR A 556 31.54 4.35 6.74
N CYS A 557 32.41 3.49 7.20
CA CYS A 557 32.49 3.14 8.62
C CYS A 557 33.93 3.26 9.12
N LYS A 558 34.04 3.24 10.43
CA LYS A 558 35.27 2.97 11.18
C LYS A 558 35.01 1.76 12.05
N VAL A 559 36.00 0.89 12.15
CA VAL A 559 35.94 -0.32 12.97
C VAL A 559 37.10 -0.35 13.94
N VAL A 560 36.79 -0.57 15.20
CA VAL A 560 37.80 -0.78 16.27
C VAL A 560 37.47 -2.09 16.95
N VAL A 561 38.50 -2.88 17.29
CA VAL A 561 38.34 -4.18 17.93
C VAL A 561 39.19 -4.29 19.18
N GLU A 562 38.65 -4.93 20.20
CA GLU A 562 39.38 -5.41 21.38
C GLU A 562 39.21 -6.92 21.48
N SER A 563 40.25 -7.60 21.95
CA SER A 563 40.21 -9.03 22.22
C SER A 563 40.49 -9.31 23.68
N GLU A 564 39.73 -10.25 24.24
CA GLU A 564 39.91 -10.69 25.63
C GLU A 564 39.89 -12.21 25.68
N SER A 565 40.82 -12.79 26.49
CA SER A 565 40.78 -14.20 26.85
C SER A 565 39.82 -14.38 28.02
N LEU A 566 38.91 -15.34 27.91
CA LEU A 566 37.90 -15.64 28.93
C LEU A 566 38.33 -16.83 29.86
N VAL A 567 39.51 -17.41 29.57
CA VAL A 567 40.08 -18.53 30.33
C VAL A 567 40.86 -18.00 31.53
#